data_e68f43cd3ff52865711360f0f2f142ec
#
_entry.id   e68f43cd3ff52865711360f0f2f142ec
#
_cell.length_a   1.000
_cell.length_b   1.000
_cell.length_c   1.000
_cell.angle_alpha   90.00
_cell.angle_beta   90.00
_cell.angle_gamma   90.00
#
_symmetry.space_group_name_H-M   'P 1'
#
loop_
_entity.id
_entity.type
_entity.pdbx_description
1 polymer ?
#
loop_
_entity_poly.entity_id
_entity_poly.type
_entity_poly.pdbx_seq_one_letter_code
_entity_poly.pdbx_strand_id
1 'polypeptide(L)' 'MAQDQTSDPATSIEQALARIETALAERDSAHDALVRRHTALRARMAEAIAAIDALVAVSDNSSEDED' A
#
# COMPACT_ATOMS: atom_id res chain seq x y z
N MET A 1 -3.95 -40.72 24.91
CA MET A 1 -2.95 -39.85 25.50
C MET A 1 -2.96 -38.52 24.83
N ALA A 2 -3.11 -37.50 25.61
CA ALA A 2 -3.24 -36.16 25.07
C ALA A 2 -1.97 -35.69 24.37
N GLN A 3 -0.85 -36.08 24.88
CA GLN A 3 0.43 -35.63 24.32
C GLN A 3 0.69 -36.16 22.93
N ASP A 4 -0.01 -37.19 22.52
CA ASP A 4 0.25 -37.79 21.23
C ASP A 4 -0.07 -36.81 20.09
N GLN A 5 -1.10 -35.98 20.26
CA GLN A 5 -1.47 -35.04 19.20
C GLN A 5 -0.42 -33.99 19.01
N THR A 6 0.16 -33.53 20.11
CA THR A 6 1.18 -32.50 19.99
C THR A 6 2.49 -33.02 19.48
N SER A 7 2.73 -34.33 19.68
CA SER A 7 3.98 -34.91 19.23
C SER A 7 3.88 -35.56 17.86
N ASP A 8 2.70 -35.52 17.23
CA ASP A 8 2.53 -36.02 15.88
C ASP A 8 3.23 -35.13 14.89
N PRO A 9 4.27 -35.60 14.20
CA PRO A 9 5.00 -34.73 13.28
C PRO A 9 4.15 -34.22 12.13
N ALA A 10 3.25 -35.05 11.60
CA ALA A 10 2.42 -34.65 10.50
C ALA A 10 1.47 -33.50 10.91
N THR A 11 0.87 -33.62 12.10
CA THR A 11 0.00 -32.59 12.61
C THR A 11 0.77 -31.29 12.87
N SER A 12 1.96 -31.42 13.41
CA SER A 12 2.80 -30.25 13.68
C SER A 12 3.16 -29.52 12.39
N ILE A 13 3.48 -30.28 11.35
CA ILE A 13 3.83 -29.70 10.06
C ILE A 13 2.60 -29.01 9.44
N GLU A 14 1.45 -29.65 9.53
CA GLU A 14 0.23 -29.05 8.97
C GLU A 14 -0.11 -27.76 9.68
N GLN A 15 0.04 -27.73 11.00
CA GLN A 15 -0.23 -26.52 11.76
C GLN A 15 0.76 -25.42 11.40
N ALA A 16 2.02 -25.78 11.23
CA ALA A 16 3.02 -24.80 10.84
C ALA A 16 2.73 -24.23 9.45
N LEU A 17 2.32 -25.10 8.52
CA LEU A 17 1.96 -24.66 7.18
C LEU A 17 0.77 -23.74 7.21
N ALA A 18 -0.24 -24.06 8.02
CA ALA A 18 -1.41 -23.21 8.13
C ALA A 18 -1.04 -21.81 8.64
N ARG A 19 -0.14 -21.76 9.62
CA ARG A 19 0.32 -20.45 10.12
C ARG A 19 1.08 -19.68 9.07
N ILE A 20 1.90 -20.36 8.30
CA ILE A 20 2.65 -19.71 7.23
C ILE A 20 1.69 -19.16 6.18
N GLU A 21 0.70 -19.95 5.79
CA GLU A 21 -0.27 -19.51 4.80
C GLU A 21 -1.05 -18.30 5.28
N THR A 22 -1.44 -18.31 6.55
CA THR A 22 -2.14 -17.16 7.12
C THR A 22 -1.25 -15.92 7.12
N ALA A 23 0.00 -16.08 7.53
CA ALA A 23 0.94 -14.97 7.59
C ALA A 23 1.19 -14.41 6.19
N LEU A 24 1.30 -15.29 5.20
CA LEU A 24 1.51 -14.83 3.82
C LEU A 24 0.30 -14.08 3.30
N ALA A 25 -0.90 -14.56 3.60
CA ALA A 25 -2.11 -13.88 3.18
C ALA A 25 -2.22 -12.50 3.81
N GLU A 26 -1.88 -12.39 5.08
CA GLU A 26 -1.90 -11.10 5.76
C GLU A 26 -0.88 -10.16 5.18
N ARG A 27 0.29 -10.68 4.87
CA ARG A 27 1.35 -9.87 4.28
C ARG A 27 0.96 -9.38 2.90
N ASP A 28 0.34 -10.24 2.09
CA ASP A 28 -0.11 -9.84 0.76
C ASP A 28 -1.17 -8.76 0.85
N SER A 29 -2.10 -8.90 1.79
CA SER A 29 -3.15 -7.92 1.97
C SER A 29 -2.57 -6.57 2.41
N ALA A 30 -1.60 -6.59 3.32
CA ALA A 30 -0.95 -5.37 3.77
C ALA A 30 -0.18 -4.72 2.63
N HIS A 31 0.47 -5.53 1.82
CA HIS A 31 1.22 -5.03 0.66
C HIS A 31 0.28 -4.36 -0.35
N ASP A 32 -0.85 -5.00 -0.64
CA ASP A 32 -1.82 -4.44 -1.57
C ASP A 32 -2.36 -3.10 -1.05
N ALA A 33 -2.64 -3.02 0.25
CA ALA A 33 -3.12 -1.78 0.84
C ALA A 33 -2.06 -0.68 0.70
N LEU A 34 -0.80 -1.03 0.93
CA LEU A 34 0.28 -0.06 0.82
C LEU A 34 0.43 0.43 -0.62
N VAL A 35 0.35 -0.47 -1.59
CA VAL A 35 0.44 -0.10 -2.99
C VAL A 35 -0.68 0.85 -3.36
N ARG A 36 -1.91 0.56 -2.91
CA ARG A 36 -3.03 1.44 -3.22
C ARG A 36 -2.86 2.81 -2.60
N ARG A 37 -2.38 2.87 -1.36
CA ARG A 37 -2.16 4.16 -0.70
C ARG A 37 -1.06 4.93 -1.39
N HIS A 38 -0.01 4.25 -1.82
CA HIS A 38 1.07 4.89 -2.53
C HIS A 38 0.59 5.46 -3.86
N THR A 39 -0.22 4.70 -4.59
CA THR A 39 -0.78 5.16 -5.86
C THR A 39 -1.66 6.39 -5.65
N ALA A 40 -2.51 6.35 -4.62
CA ALA A 40 -3.39 7.48 -4.32
C ALA A 40 -2.58 8.71 -3.95
N LEU A 41 -1.52 8.54 -3.18
CA LEU A 41 -0.68 9.67 -2.80
C LEU A 41 0.00 10.28 -4.01
N ARG A 42 0.51 9.45 -4.90
CA ARG A 42 1.15 9.96 -6.10
C ARG A 42 0.17 10.72 -6.98
N ALA A 43 -1.07 10.24 -7.06
CA ALA A 43 -2.09 10.96 -7.83
C ALA A 43 -2.38 12.31 -7.21
N ARG A 44 -2.45 12.38 -5.88
CA ARG A 44 -2.68 13.66 -5.20
C ARG A 44 -1.53 14.62 -5.43
N MET A 45 -0.32 14.10 -5.39
CA MET A 45 0.85 14.94 -5.62
C MET A 45 0.83 15.49 -7.05
N ALA A 46 0.47 14.67 -8.02
CA ALA A 46 0.39 15.13 -9.40
C ALA A 46 -0.68 16.21 -9.56
N GLU A 47 -1.82 16.03 -8.89
CA GLU A 47 -2.87 17.03 -8.91
C GLU A 47 -2.41 18.34 -8.27
N ALA A 48 -1.69 18.25 -7.17
CA ALA A 48 -1.19 19.44 -6.50
C ALA A 48 -0.20 20.18 -7.37
N ILE A 49 0.69 19.44 -8.03
CA ILE A 49 1.67 20.05 -8.92
C ILE A 49 0.96 20.73 -10.09
N ALA A 50 -0.05 20.07 -10.67
CA ALA A 50 -0.80 20.65 -11.77
C ALA A 50 -1.53 21.92 -11.33
N ALA A 51 -2.06 21.94 -10.11
CA ALA A 51 -2.73 23.12 -9.61
C ALA A 51 -1.76 24.29 -9.43
N ILE A 52 -0.57 23.99 -8.93
CA ILE A 52 0.45 25.02 -8.76
C ILE A 52 0.90 25.54 -10.11
N ASP A 53 1.10 24.64 -11.07
CA ASP A 53 1.50 25.04 -12.42
C ASP A 53 0.43 25.97 -13.04
N ALA A 54 -0.83 25.65 -12.82
CA ALA A 54 -1.91 26.47 -13.35
C ALA A 54 -1.92 27.85 -12.71
N LEU A 55 -1.65 27.92 -11.41
CA LEU A 55 -1.57 29.21 -10.73
C LEU A 55 -0.40 30.02 -11.23
N VAL A 56 0.72 29.39 -11.44
CA VAL A 56 1.91 30.08 -11.94
C VAL A 56 1.63 30.62 -13.33
N ALA A 57 0.97 29.85 -14.18
CA ALA A 57 0.66 30.28 -15.53
C ALA A 57 -0.28 31.49 -15.51
N VAL A 58 -1.29 31.46 -14.63
CA VAL A 58 -2.20 32.60 -14.51
C VAL A 58 -1.47 33.82 -14.00
N SER A 59 -0.59 33.61 -13.02
CA SER A 59 0.17 34.73 -12.47
C SER A 59 1.10 35.35 -13.50
N ASP A 60 1.73 34.53 -14.31
CA ASP A 60 2.60 35.05 -15.38
C ASP A 60 1.82 35.83 -16.40
N ASN A 61 0.63 35.34 -16.78
CA ASN A 61 -0.21 36.05 -17.72
C ASN A 61 -0.68 37.41 -17.18
N SER A 62 -1.02 37.42 -15.89
CA SER A 62 -1.43 38.66 -15.24
C SER A 62 -0.31 39.67 -15.25
N SER A 63 0.92 39.24 -14.98
CA SER A 63 2.06 40.14 -15.00
C SER A 63 2.28 40.72 -16.40
N GLU A 64 2.14 39.89 -17.42
CA GLU A 64 2.32 40.37 -18.77
C GLU A 64 1.24 41.38 -19.16
N ASP A 65 0.01 41.13 -18.70
CA ASP A 65 -1.10 42.05 -19.04
C ASP A 65 -0.93 43.38 -18.39
N GLU A 66 -0.26 43.46 -17.26
CA GLU A 66 -0.09 44.73 -16.58
C GLU A 66 0.89 45.64 -17.30
N ASP A 67 1.75 45.09 -18.07
CA ASP A 67 2.69 45.88 -18.85
C ASP A 67 1.99 46.45 -20.09
#